data_194f7a2df7e4d9d7b3400d42ee9398d5
#
_entry.id   194f7a2df7e4d9d7b3400d42ee9398d5
#
_cell.length_a   1.000
_cell.length_b   1.000
_cell.length_c   1.000
_cell.angle_alpha   90.00
_cell.angle_beta   90.00
_cell.angle_gamma   90.00
#
_symmetry.space_group_name_H-M   'P 1'
#
loop_
_entity.id
_entity.type
_entity.pdbx_description
1 polymer ?
#
loop_
_entity_poly.entity_id
_entity_poly.type
_entity_poly.pdbx_seq_one_letter_code
_entity_poly.pdbx_strand_id
1 'polypeptide(L)'
;MKKIIRVNGNEYKIIKLLGRGKGGYSYLARSHEKLVVLKKIHHEPCDFYTFGNKIESEKYAYRRLKEMGIRIPAMLAVDDDSEIIIKEYIDGPTIFELVRDRIPIEPFMIQIREMAELAKKAGINLDYFSPNFVVHDNLIYYVDYECNEYMDEWSFETWGIKYWSRTPEFEEYLKLLPKKRHLFSLWK
;
A
#
# COMPACT_ATOMS: atom_id res chain seq x y z
N MET A 1 -4.62 26.84 -3.23
CA MET A 1 -4.49 26.34 -4.62
C MET A 1 -4.26 24.83 -4.57
N LYS A 2 -4.99 24.02 -5.34
CA LYS A 2 -4.77 22.58 -5.43
C LYS A 2 -3.45 22.35 -6.20
N LYS A 3 -2.54 21.55 -5.63
CA LYS A 3 -1.22 21.26 -6.23
C LYS A 3 -1.41 20.39 -7.48
N ILE A 4 -0.85 20.81 -8.62
CA ILE A 4 -0.81 20.04 -9.86
C ILE A 4 0.64 19.56 -10.05
N ILE A 5 0.80 18.29 -10.41
CA ILE A 5 2.09 17.67 -10.75
C ILE A 5 1.98 17.17 -12.19
N ARG A 6 3.02 17.38 -12.99
CA ARG A 6 3.11 16.87 -14.36
C ARG A 6 4.03 15.65 -14.39
N VAL A 7 3.57 14.60 -15.04
CA VAL A 7 4.30 13.33 -15.23
C VAL A 7 4.12 12.90 -16.68
N ASN A 8 5.20 12.79 -17.44
CA ASN A 8 5.17 12.38 -18.85
C ASN A 8 4.14 13.18 -19.69
N GLY A 9 4.08 14.51 -19.49
CA GLY A 9 3.15 15.41 -20.20
C GLY A 9 1.72 15.42 -19.69
N ASN A 10 1.32 14.54 -18.78
CA ASN A 10 -0.02 14.48 -18.19
C ASN A 10 -0.09 15.26 -16.87
N GLU A 11 -1.21 15.92 -16.62
CA GLU A 11 -1.45 16.66 -15.37
C GLU A 11 -2.19 15.82 -14.34
N TYR A 12 -1.68 15.84 -13.11
CA TYR A 12 -2.23 15.14 -11.95
C TYR A 12 -2.56 16.16 -10.85
N LYS A 13 -3.84 16.35 -10.59
CA LYS A 13 -4.32 17.24 -9.55
C LYS A 13 -4.36 16.49 -8.21
N ILE A 14 -3.51 16.89 -7.28
CA ILE A 14 -3.47 16.29 -5.95
C ILE A 14 -4.75 16.59 -5.18
N ILE A 15 -5.37 15.55 -4.63
CA ILE A 15 -6.59 15.62 -3.83
C ILE A 15 -6.22 15.58 -2.34
N LYS A 16 -5.50 14.53 -1.91
CA LYS A 16 -5.07 14.34 -0.52
C LYS A 16 -3.84 13.44 -0.43
N LEU A 17 -3.12 13.54 0.68
CA LEU A 17 -2.10 12.55 1.05
C LEU A 17 -2.81 11.27 1.52
N LEU A 18 -2.40 10.12 1.00
CA LEU A 18 -2.85 8.80 1.43
C LEU A 18 -1.94 8.23 2.51
N GLY A 19 -0.62 8.39 2.33
CA GLY A 19 0.35 7.88 3.26
C GLY A 19 1.76 8.41 3.02
N ARG A 20 2.59 8.31 4.05
CA ARG A 20 4.04 8.52 4.02
C ARG A 20 4.70 7.24 4.47
N GLY A 21 5.44 6.61 3.60
CA GLY A 21 6.23 5.42 3.89
C GLY A 21 7.73 5.71 3.81
N LYS A 22 8.55 4.70 4.08
CA LYS A 22 10.02 4.76 3.95
C LYS A 22 10.46 5.07 2.50
N GLY A 23 9.69 4.61 1.52
CA GLY A 23 10.00 4.75 0.10
C GLY A 23 9.50 6.07 -0.53
N GLY A 24 8.48 6.72 0.02
CA GLY A 24 7.89 7.89 -0.62
C GLY A 24 6.59 8.36 -0.01
N TYR A 25 6.03 9.38 -0.65
CA TYR A 25 4.72 9.94 -0.35
C TYR A 25 3.71 9.46 -1.39
N SER A 26 2.62 8.86 -0.94
CA SER A 26 1.51 8.43 -1.80
C SER A 26 0.35 9.42 -1.70
N TYR A 27 -0.08 9.95 -2.83
CA TYR A 27 -1.19 10.90 -2.93
C TYR A 27 -2.32 10.32 -3.75
N LEU A 28 -3.56 10.53 -3.31
CA LEU A 28 -4.71 10.44 -4.21
C LEU A 28 -4.67 11.64 -5.15
N ALA A 29 -4.70 11.38 -6.42
CA ALA A 29 -4.69 12.40 -7.46
C ALA A 29 -5.76 12.12 -8.50
N ARG A 30 -6.09 13.14 -9.31
CA ARG A 30 -7.01 13.03 -10.45
C ARG A 30 -6.28 13.46 -11.71
N SER A 31 -6.36 12.62 -12.75
CA SER A 31 -5.95 12.95 -14.11
C SER A 31 -7.14 12.70 -15.03
N HIS A 32 -7.55 13.73 -15.77
CA HIS A 32 -8.84 13.73 -16.45
C HIS A 32 -9.96 13.36 -15.45
N GLU A 33 -10.84 12.42 -15.74
CA GLU A 33 -11.91 11.98 -14.84
C GLU A 33 -11.53 10.78 -13.96
N LYS A 34 -10.26 10.28 -14.04
CA LYS A 34 -9.82 9.08 -13.33
C LYS A 34 -9.08 9.42 -12.04
N LEU A 35 -9.38 8.68 -10.98
CA LEU A 35 -8.60 8.67 -9.74
C LEU A 35 -7.39 7.76 -9.91
N VAL A 36 -6.24 8.20 -9.41
CA VAL A 36 -4.98 7.47 -9.42
C VAL A 36 -4.23 7.69 -8.12
N VAL A 37 -3.28 6.82 -7.84
CA VAL A 37 -2.27 7.05 -6.79
C VAL A 37 -1.01 7.60 -7.47
N LEU A 38 -0.55 8.77 -7.02
CA LEU A 38 0.75 9.33 -7.37
C LEU A 38 1.70 9.08 -6.21
N LYS A 39 2.67 8.18 -6.39
CA LYS A 39 3.75 7.92 -5.43
C LYS A 39 4.97 8.71 -5.85
N LYS A 40 5.39 9.65 -5.00
CA LYS A 40 6.64 10.40 -5.17
C LYS A 40 7.68 9.85 -4.21
N ILE A 41 8.76 9.34 -4.76
CA ILE A 41 9.92 8.86 -3.99
C ILE A 41 10.56 10.04 -3.25
N HIS A 42 11.11 9.79 -2.08
CA HIS A 42 11.94 10.71 -1.32
C HIS A 42 13.23 10.04 -0.86
N HIS A 43 14.26 10.85 -0.60
CA HIS A 43 15.57 10.41 -0.12
C HIS A 43 15.84 10.92 1.30
N GLU A 44 14.78 11.11 2.09
CA GLU A 44 14.92 11.50 3.49
C GLU A 44 15.73 10.41 4.24
N PRO A 45 16.70 10.81 5.09
CA PRO A 45 17.50 9.87 5.85
C PRO A 45 16.63 8.91 6.68
N CYS A 46 17.01 7.64 6.69
CA CYS A 46 16.38 6.62 7.54
C CYS A 46 17.48 5.83 8.22
N ASP A 47 17.45 5.78 9.55
CA ASP A 47 18.50 5.17 10.39
C ASP A 47 18.68 3.67 10.16
N PHE A 48 17.69 3.03 9.51
CA PHE A 48 17.64 1.58 9.35
C PHE A 48 17.73 1.09 7.90
N TYR A 49 17.89 2.00 6.92
CA TYR A 49 17.86 1.62 5.50
C TYR A 49 18.81 2.47 4.66
N THR A 50 19.75 1.79 3.98
CA THR A 50 20.49 2.39 2.86
C THR A 50 19.69 2.08 1.60
N PHE A 51 19.03 3.08 1.05
CA PHE A 51 18.25 2.91 -0.16
C PHE A 51 19.15 2.97 -1.40
N GLY A 52 19.14 1.90 -2.19
CA GLY A 52 19.60 1.93 -3.57
C GLY A 52 18.64 2.73 -4.46
N ASN A 53 18.56 2.41 -5.74
CA ASN A 53 17.61 3.03 -6.67
C ASN A 53 16.18 2.55 -6.35
N LYS A 54 15.42 3.37 -5.59
CA LYS A 54 14.06 3.04 -5.13
C LYS A 54 13.07 2.85 -6.29
N ILE A 55 13.20 3.64 -7.37
CA ILE A 55 12.28 3.53 -8.49
C ILE A 55 12.49 2.21 -9.24
N GLU A 56 13.72 1.77 -9.41
CA GLU A 56 14.02 0.46 -9.99
C GLU A 56 13.56 -0.68 -9.08
N SER A 57 13.68 -0.53 -7.77
CA SER A 57 13.15 -1.51 -6.80
C SER A 57 11.64 -1.66 -6.92
N GLU A 58 10.89 -0.56 -7.04
CA GLU A 58 9.43 -0.58 -7.24
C GLU A 58 9.05 -1.23 -8.58
N LYS A 59 9.77 -0.90 -9.67
CA LYS A 59 9.57 -1.53 -11.00
C LYS A 59 9.84 -3.03 -10.97
N TYR A 60 10.93 -3.43 -10.29
CA TYR A 60 11.30 -4.84 -10.13
C TYR A 60 10.23 -5.59 -9.33
N ALA A 61 9.83 -5.06 -8.17
CA ALA A 61 8.83 -5.66 -7.33
C ALA A 61 7.47 -5.78 -8.06
N TYR A 62 7.06 -4.73 -8.80
CA TYR A 62 5.84 -4.76 -9.61
C TYR A 62 5.83 -5.93 -10.60
N ARG A 63 6.92 -6.08 -11.39
CA ARG A 63 7.02 -7.18 -12.37
C ARG A 63 6.93 -8.54 -11.67
N ARG A 64 7.69 -8.71 -10.61
CA ARG A 64 7.75 -9.96 -9.86
C ARG A 64 6.41 -10.35 -9.22
N LEU A 65 5.75 -9.40 -8.57
CA LEU A 65 4.42 -9.62 -7.96
C LEU A 65 3.37 -9.99 -9.02
N LYS A 66 3.41 -9.32 -10.16
CA LYS A 66 2.49 -9.60 -11.28
C LYS A 66 2.72 -10.99 -11.88
N GLU A 67 3.97 -11.39 -12.09
CA GLU A 67 4.35 -12.73 -12.60
C GLU A 67 3.90 -13.85 -11.67
N MET A 68 3.92 -13.60 -10.35
CA MET A 68 3.40 -14.55 -9.35
C MET A 68 1.89 -14.62 -9.28
N GLY A 69 1.17 -13.74 -9.95
CA GLY A 69 -0.30 -13.67 -9.88
C GLY A 69 -0.83 -12.97 -8.62
N ILE A 70 0.01 -12.22 -7.89
CA ILE A 70 -0.43 -11.40 -6.78
C ILE A 70 -1.29 -10.24 -7.32
N ARG A 71 -2.49 -10.04 -6.76
CA ARG A 71 -3.34 -8.90 -7.12
C ARG A 71 -2.75 -7.61 -6.59
N ILE A 72 -2.33 -6.76 -7.49
CA ILE A 72 -1.73 -5.45 -7.22
C ILE A 72 -2.37 -4.40 -8.14
N PRO A 73 -2.38 -3.11 -7.75
CA PRO A 73 -2.74 -2.02 -8.66
C PRO A 73 -1.88 -2.04 -9.91
N ALA A 74 -2.44 -1.66 -11.06
CA ALA A 74 -1.65 -1.50 -12.26
C ALA A 74 -0.67 -0.32 -12.10
N MET A 75 0.58 -0.49 -12.59
CA MET A 75 1.53 0.60 -12.76
C MET A 75 1.21 1.29 -14.09
N LEU A 76 0.67 2.51 -14.03
CA LEU A 76 0.14 3.24 -15.19
C LEU A 76 1.21 4.07 -15.90
N ALA A 77 2.11 4.68 -15.13
CA ALA A 77 3.22 5.46 -15.67
C ALA A 77 4.37 5.53 -14.64
N VAL A 78 5.58 5.73 -15.16
CA VAL A 78 6.79 5.98 -14.37
C VAL A 78 7.51 7.16 -15.01
N ASP A 79 7.98 8.07 -14.17
CA ASP A 79 8.88 9.16 -14.52
C ASP A 79 10.15 8.98 -13.68
N ASP A 80 11.18 8.46 -14.32
CA ASP A 80 12.44 8.12 -13.63
C ASP A 80 13.18 9.40 -13.18
N ASP A 81 13.13 10.47 -13.96
CA ASP A 81 13.82 11.73 -13.65
C ASP A 81 13.21 12.44 -12.45
N SER A 82 11.89 12.45 -12.35
CA SER A 82 11.14 13.04 -11.23
C SER A 82 10.92 12.08 -10.07
N GLU A 83 11.30 10.80 -10.24
CA GLU A 83 11.07 9.70 -9.31
C GLU A 83 9.60 9.58 -8.87
N ILE A 84 8.71 9.55 -9.86
CA ILE A 84 7.26 9.47 -9.65
C ILE A 84 6.70 8.23 -10.34
N ILE A 85 5.86 7.50 -9.60
CA ILE A 85 5.09 6.37 -10.12
C ILE A 85 3.61 6.72 -10.04
N ILE A 86 2.89 6.50 -11.14
CA ILE A 86 1.42 6.57 -11.18
C ILE A 86 0.88 5.15 -11.14
N LYS A 87 0.04 4.89 -10.15
CA LYS A 87 -0.63 3.59 -9.96
C LYS A 87 -2.14 3.75 -10.10
N GLU A 88 -2.79 2.68 -10.47
CA GLU A 88 -4.23 2.53 -10.32
C GLU A 88 -4.65 2.81 -8.88
N TYR A 89 -5.76 3.52 -8.70
CA TYR A 89 -6.37 3.69 -7.39
C TYR A 89 -7.39 2.58 -7.16
N ILE A 90 -7.16 1.76 -6.16
CA ILE A 90 -8.11 0.74 -5.71
C ILE A 90 -9.03 1.40 -4.68
N ASP A 91 -10.31 1.57 -5.05
CA ASP A 91 -11.29 2.22 -4.19
C ASP A 91 -11.91 1.20 -3.22
N GLY A 92 -11.70 1.41 -1.94
CA GLY A 92 -12.22 0.53 -0.91
C GLY A 92 -11.54 0.69 0.44
N PRO A 93 -12.05 0.02 1.47
CA PRO A 93 -11.43 0.00 2.79
C PRO A 93 -10.17 -0.87 2.79
N THR A 94 -9.22 -0.51 3.63
CA THR A 94 -8.09 -1.41 3.95
C THR A 94 -8.56 -2.51 4.91
N ILE A 95 -7.85 -3.64 4.91
CA ILE A 95 -8.08 -4.69 5.92
C ILE A 95 -7.93 -4.12 7.34
N PHE A 96 -6.97 -3.22 7.54
CA PHE A 96 -6.82 -2.53 8.83
C PHE A 96 -8.11 -1.81 9.25
N GLU A 97 -8.76 -1.08 8.32
CA GLU A 97 -10.01 -0.37 8.61
C GLU A 97 -11.15 -1.34 8.93
N LEU A 98 -11.26 -2.46 8.21
CA LEU A 98 -12.26 -3.49 8.49
C LEU A 98 -12.07 -4.08 9.89
N VAL A 99 -10.84 -4.49 10.26
CA VAL A 99 -10.52 -5.02 11.60
C VAL A 99 -10.80 -3.98 12.69
N ARG A 100 -10.39 -2.73 12.48
CA ARG A 100 -10.66 -1.62 13.40
C ARG A 100 -12.15 -1.46 13.65
N ASP A 101 -12.94 -1.50 12.60
CA ASP A 101 -14.39 -1.24 12.63
C ASP A 101 -15.20 -2.52 12.94
N ARG A 102 -14.51 -3.64 13.27
CA ARG A 102 -15.08 -4.95 13.63
C ARG A 102 -15.94 -5.56 12.52
N ILE A 103 -15.58 -5.27 11.27
CA ILE A 103 -16.20 -5.89 10.11
C ILE A 103 -15.54 -7.25 9.87
N PRO A 104 -16.30 -8.34 9.67
CA PRO A 104 -15.75 -9.66 9.41
C PRO A 104 -14.82 -9.70 8.22
N ILE A 105 -13.68 -10.38 8.36
CA ILE A 105 -12.64 -10.47 7.29
C ILE A 105 -12.33 -11.92 6.89
N GLU A 106 -13.12 -12.91 7.34
CA GLU A 106 -12.88 -14.32 7.07
C GLU A 106 -12.69 -14.64 5.57
N PRO A 107 -13.49 -14.08 4.63
CA PRO A 107 -13.28 -14.32 3.20
C PRO A 107 -11.92 -13.82 2.69
N PHE A 108 -11.38 -12.78 3.32
CA PHE A 108 -10.09 -12.19 2.95
C PHE A 108 -8.91 -12.95 3.56
N MET A 109 -9.12 -13.65 4.69
CA MET A 109 -8.12 -14.54 5.29
C MET A 109 -7.73 -15.69 4.36
N ILE A 110 -8.67 -16.21 3.58
CA ILE A 110 -8.39 -17.22 2.56
C ILE A 110 -7.49 -16.63 1.48
N GLN A 111 -7.86 -15.47 0.96
CA GLN A 111 -7.14 -14.81 -0.13
C GLN A 111 -5.71 -14.41 0.26
N ILE A 112 -5.50 -13.90 1.49
CA ILE A 112 -4.15 -13.53 1.92
C ILE A 112 -3.26 -14.77 2.10
N ARG A 113 -3.79 -15.89 2.60
CA ARG A 113 -3.04 -17.14 2.69
C ARG A 113 -2.64 -17.66 1.31
N GLU A 114 -3.54 -17.59 0.33
CA GLU A 114 -3.19 -17.92 -1.06
C GLU A 114 -2.05 -17.04 -1.59
N MET A 115 -2.11 -15.72 -1.36
CA MET A 115 -1.03 -14.80 -1.74
C MET A 115 0.27 -15.13 -0.99
N ALA A 116 0.21 -15.45 0.30
CA ALA A 116 1.37 -15.81 1.10
C ALA A 116 2.04 -17.11 0.60
N GLU A 117 1.25 -18.09 0.20
CA GLU A 117 1.78 -19.33 -0.39
C GLU A 117 2.46 -19.09 -1.75
N LEU A 118 1.89 -18.22 -2.60
CA LEU A 118 2.53 -17.82 -3.86
C LEU A 118 3.86 -17.11 -3.61
N ALA A 119 3.88 -16.17 -2.65
CA ALA A 119 5.08 -15.43 -2.26
C ALA A 119 6.15 -16.38 -1.69
N LYS A 120 5.78 -17.28 -0.78
CA LYS A 120 6.68 -18.28 -0.18
C LYS A 120 7.32 -19.19 -1.24
N LYS A 121 6.53 -19.69 -2.19
CA LYS A 121 7.05 -20.51 -3.31
C LYS A 121 8.05 -19.75 -4.16
N ALA A 122 7.93 -18.44 -4.27
CA ALA A 122 8.86 -17.57 -4.99
C ALA A 122 10.05 -17.11 -4.12
N GLY A 123 10.16 -17.58 -2.86
CA GLY A 123 11.23 -17.22 -1.93
C GLY A 123 11.16 -15.79 -1.42
N ILE A 124 9.94 -15.21 -1.31
CA ILE A 124 9.75 -13.85 -0.81
C ILE A 124 8.70 -13.75 0.28
N ASN A 125 8.76 -12.68 1.07
CA ASN A 125 7.68 -12.16 1.87
C ASN A 125 7.11 -10.88 1.25
N LEU A 126 5.77 -10.73 1.31
CA LEU A 126 5.11 -9.43 1.19
C LEU A 126 5.23 -8.68 2.51
N ASP A 127 5.03 -7.37 2.50
CA ASP A 127 4.74 -6.66 3.74
C ASP A 127 3.26 -6.90 4.12
N TYR A 128 3.04 -7.89 5.00
CA TYR A 128 1.71 -8.35 5.41
C TYR A 128 0.99 -7.40 6.38
N PHE A 129 1.49 -6.19 6.54
CA PHE A 129 0.82 -5.20 7.38
C PHE A 129 -0.55 -4.84 6.80
N SER A 130 -1.60 -4.96 7.60
CA SER A 130 -2.99 -4.89 7.11
C SER A 130 -3.40 -3.59 6.39
N PRO A 131 -2.80 -2.40 6.64
CA PRO A 131 -3.02 -1.21 5.82
C PRO A 131 -2.57 -1.32 4.36
N ASN A 132 -1.67 -2.28 4.05
CA ASN A 132 -1.16 -2.49 2.70
C ASN A 132 -2.11 -3.31 1.82
N PHE A 133 -3.27 -3.70 2.33
CA PHE A 133 -4.26 -4.51 1.62
C PHE A 133 -5.60 -3.80 1.57
N VAL A 134 -6.06 -3.51 0.35
CA VAL A 134 -7.34 -2.84 0.09
C VAL A 134 -8.34 -3.84 -0.46
N VAL A 135 -9.58 -3.78 0.02
CA VAL A 135 -10.68 -4.59 -0.47
C VAL A 135 -11.48 -3.83 -1.53
N HIS A 136 -11.62 -4.42 -2.70
CA HIS A 136 -12.46 -3.93 -3.78
C HIS A 136 -13.19 -5.11 -4.44
N ASP A 137 -14.50 -5.03 -4.60
CA ASP A 137 -15.35 -6.08 -5.19
C ASP A 137 -15.08 -7.48 -4.60
N ASN A 138 -15.00 -7.58 -3.26
CA ASN A 138 -14.70 -8.81 -2.50
C ASN A 138 -13.32 -9.43 -2.80
N LEU A 139 -12.43 -8.72 -3.42
CA LEU A 139 -11.05 -9.13 -3.66
C LEU A 139 -10.09 -8.24 -2.87
N ILE A 140 -9.00 -8.83 -2.35
CA ILE A 140 -7.93 -8.04 -1.76
C ILE A 140 -6.86 -7.71 -2.80
N TYR A 141 -6.34 -6.48 -2.70
CA TYR A 141 -5.24 -5.95 -3.51
C TYR A 141 -4.10 -5.54 -2.60
N TYR A 142 -2.90 -6.04 -2.86
CA TYR A 142 -1.69 -5.59 -2.20
C TYR A 142 -1.22 -4.29 -2.85
N VAL A 143 -1.37 -3.15 -2.17
CA VAL A 143 -1.20 -1.81 -2.77
C VAL A 143 0.21 -1.24 -2.65
N ASP A 144 1.07 -1.87 -1.85
CA ASP A 144 2.49 -1.53 -1.82
C ASP A 144 3.32 -2.55 -2.62
N TYR A 145 4.28 -2.05 -3.43
CA TYR A 145 5.13 -2.91 -4.24
C TYR A 145 6.42 -3.21 -3.47
N GLU A 146 6.33 -4.06 -2.47
CA GLU A 146 7.48 -4.48 -1.68
C GLU A 146 7.65 -5.99 -1.74
N CYS A 147 8.88 -6.45 -2.04
CA CYS A 147 9.26 -7.86 -2.06
C CYS A 147 10.52 -8.01 -1.20
N ASN A 148 10.41 -8.69 -0.08
CA ASN A 148 11.52 -8.98 0.79
C ASN A 148 11.96 -10.44 0.62
N GLU A 149 13.22 -10.76 0.89
CA GLU A 149 13.67 -12.15 0.97
C GLU A 149 12.82 -12.91 2.01
N TYR A 150 12.51 -14.19 1.69
CA TYR A 150 11.65 -14.98 2.57
C TYR A 150 12.37 -15.28 3.90
N MET A 151 11.68 -14.96 4.98
CA MET A 151 12.06 -15.31 6.34
C MET A 151 10.80 -15.73 7.09
N ASP A 152 10.84 -16.88 7.79
CA ASP A 152 9.67 -17.41 8.52
C ASP A 152 9.14 -16.44 9.57
N GLU A 153 10.02 -15.66 10.20
CA GLU A 153 9.65 -14.66 11.21
C GLU A 153 8.77 -13.53 10.66
N TRP A 154 8.90 -13.21 9.36
CA TRP A 154 8.13 -12.18 8.65
C TRP A 154 7.01 -12.77 7.79
N SER A 155 6.75 -14.07 7.90
CA SER A 155 5.64 -14.70 7.19
C SER A 155 4.28 -14.19 7.67
N PHE A 156 3.25 -14.44 6.85
CA PHE A 156 1.89 -14.07 7.22
C PHE A 156 1.47 -14.72 8.54
N GLU A 157 1.71 -16.02 8.73
CA GLU A 157 1.27 -16.76 9.91
C GLU A 157 2.06 -16.40 11.18
N THR A 158 3.30 -15.91 11.06
CA THR A 158 4.12 -15.57 12.23
C THR A 158 3.99 -14.10 12.62
N TRP A 159 4.05 -13.20 11.64
CA TRP A 159 4.02 -11.76 11.88
C TRP A 159 2.74 -11.08 11.38
N GLY A 160 2.36 -11.34 10.12
CA GLY A 160 1.25 -10.62 9.49
C GLY A 160 -0.07 -10.78 10.23
N ILE A 161 -0.39 -12.01 10.64
CA ILE A 161 -1.66 -12.36 11.30
C ILE A 161 -1.94 -11.51 12.55
N LYS A 162 -0.89 -10.99 13.21
CA LYS A 162 -0.99 -10.10 14.38
C LYS A 162 -1.74 -8.81 14.08
N TYR A 163 -1.76 -8.39 12.82
CA TYR A 163 -2.41 -7.16 12.36
C TYR A 163 -3.69 -7.40 11.55
N TRP A 164 -4.10 -8.68 11.39
CA TRP A 164 -5.32 -9.08 10.68
C TRP A 164 -6.45 -9.51 11.62
N SER A 165 -6.27 -9.30 12.90
CA SER A 165 -7.30 -9.48 13.93
C SER A 165 -7.02 -8.53 15.08
N ARG A 166 -7.96 -8.42 16.04
CA ARG A 166 -7.80 -7.53 17.19
C ARG A 166 -6.92 -8.17 18.28
N THR A 167 -5.66 -8.37 17.94
CA THR A 167 -4.62 -8.84 18.85
C THR A 167 -4.12 -7.71 19.76
N PRO A 168 -3.34 -7.99 20.81
CA PRO A 168 -2.66 -6.98 21.59
C PRO A 168 -1.79 -6.05 20.73
N GLU A 169 -1.06 -6.57 19.75
CA GLU A 169 -0.20 -5.81 18.84
C GLU A 169 -1.03 -4.85 17.95
N PHE A 170 -2.17 -5.30 17.44
CA PHE A 170 -3.10 -4.45 16.68
C PHE A 170 -3.64 -3.32 17.55
N GLU A 171 -4.08 -3.62 18.78
CA GLU A 171 -4.63 -2.63 19.71
C GLU A 171 -3.56 -1.60 20.15
N GLU A 172 -2.31 -2.03 20.31
CA GLU A 172 -1.20 -1.14 20.60
C GLU A 172 -0.95 -0.20 19.42
N TYR A 173 -0.85 -0.76 18.22
CA TYR A 173 -0.70 0.06 17.00
C TYR A 173 -1.85 1.06 16.84
N LEU A 174 -3.09 0.63 17.07
CA LEU A 174 -4.25 1.53 17.00
C LEU A 174 -4.15 2.72 17.96
N LYS A 175 -3.54 2.54 19.15
CA LYS A 175 -3.32 3.63 20.13
C LYS A 175 -2.27 4.63 19.66
N LEU A 176 -1.28 4.18 18.87
CA LEU A 176 -0.22 5.04 18.33
C LEU A 176 -0.69 5.92 17.17
N LEU A 177 -1.79 5.55 16.52
CA LEU A 177 -2.34 6.37 15.45
C LEU A 177 -2.82 7.73 16.00
N PRO A 178 -2.52 8.83 15.31
CA PRO A 178 -3.04 10.13 15.69
C PRO A 178 -4.57 10.04 15.75
N LYS A 179 -5.15 10.33 16.92
CA LYS A 179 -6.61 10.40 17.09
C LYS A 179 -7.13 11.39 16.05
N LYS A 180 -7.75 10.91 14.98
CA LYS A 180 -8.47 11.76 14.04
C LYS A 180 -9.51 12.49 14.86
N ARG A 181 -9.29 13.79 15.15
CA ARG A 181 -10.37 14.67 15.61
C ARG A 181 -11.48 14.52 14.57
N HIS A 182 -12.69 14.21 15.03
CA HIS A 182 -13.89 14.13 14.21
C HIS A 182 -14.04 15.41 13.37
N LEU A 183 -13.59 15.38 12.14
CA LEU A 183 -13.81 16.41 11.12
C LEU A 183 -15.05 16.05 10.28
N PHE A 184 -16.07 15.47 10.94
CA PHE A 184 -17.38 15.20 10.34
C PHE A 184 -18.45 16.14 10.90
N SER A 185 -18.16 17.43 11.05
CA SER A 185 -19.20 18.40 11.45
C SER A 185 -19.14 19.76 10.75
N LEU A 186 -18.65 19.84 9.53
CA LEU A 186 -18.66 21.12 8.78
C LEU A 186 -19.02 20.91 7.28
N TRP A 187 -20.04 20.08 7.00
CA TRP A 187 -20.76 20.13 5.73
C TRP A 187 -22.25 19.93 6.03
N LYS A 188 -22.89 21.00 6.44
CA LYS A 188 -24.30 21.27 6.21
C LYS A 188 -24.40 22.46 5.28
#